data_31422782bf5ca7e66a8e61cbd6782a4d
#
_entry.id   31422782bf5ca7e66a8e61cbd6782a4d
#
_cell.length_a   1.000
_cell.length_b   1.000
_cell.length_c   1.000
_cell.angle_alpha   90.00
_cell.angle_beta   90.00
_cell.angle_gamma   90.00
#
_symmetry.space_group_name_H-M   'P 1'
#
loop_
_entity.id
_entity.type
_entity.pdbx_description
1 polymer ?
#
loop_
_entity_poly.entity_id
_entity_poly.type
_entity_poly.pdbx_seq_one_letter_code
_entity_poly.pdbx_strand_id
1 'polypeptide(L)'
;MGSLNEYKTLAEKEQFYNCIRIETEQEFDNYFNQIQTNSNGYAFRSINEAKFKLYSSAQRQWIWNDLSNAHTSFNNYILSLISQIQQNSNITTFFSSNKIPTNDFVILALLQHYSQPSPLIDFTY
;
A
#
# COMPACT_ATOMS: atom_id res chain seq x y z
N MET A 1 18.68 2.52 -11.89
CA MET A 1 17.68 2.06 -10.92
C MET A 1 17.45 3.15 -9.89
N GLY A 2 16.22 3.55 -9.71
CA GLY A 2 15.86 4.56 -8.71
C GLY A 2 15.98 4.02 -7.28
N SER A 3 16.13 4.91 -6.32
CA SER A 3 16.14 4.58 -4.89
C SER A 3 14.94 5.25 -4.20
N LEU A 4 14.36 4.56 -3.22
CA LEU A 4 13.29 5.14 -2.41
C LEU A 4 13.81 6.30 -1.57
N ASN A 5 13.10 7.41 -1.61
CA ASN A 5 13.42 8.58 -0.79
C ASN A 5 12.84 8.40 0.62
N GLU A 6 13.54 7.67 1.46
CA GLU A 6 13.17 7.43 2.85
C GLU A 6 13.64 8.56 3.77
N TYR A 7 13.02 8.69 4.94
CA TYR A 7 13.58 9.54 6.01
C TYR A 7 14.91 8.96 6.48
N LYS A 8 15.91 9.80 6.66
CA LYS A 8 17.24 9.37 7.14
C LYS A 8 17.17 8.93 8.59
N THR A 9 16.35 9.61 9.39
CA THR A 9 16.17 9.34 10.82
C THR A 9 14.69 9.34 11.20
N LEU A 10 14.38 8.71 12.33
CA LEU A 10 13.05 8.78 12.90
C LEU A 10 12.68 10.23 13.29
N ALA A 11 13.63 11.01 13.77
CA ALA A 11 13.41 12.41 14.13
C ALA A 11 12.94 13.29 12.94
N GLU A 12 13.41 13.02 11.72
CA GLU A 12 12.89 13.69 10.53
C GLU A 12 11.42 13.33 10.28
N LYS A 13 11.06 12.05 10.46
CA LYS A 13 9.68 11.60 10.29
C LYS A 13 8.74 12.18 11.35
N GLU A 14 9.21 12.32 12.59
CA GLU A 14 8.44 12.88 13.71
C GLU A 14 7.98 14.32 13.48
N GLN A 15 8.59 15.04 12.54
CA GLN A 15 8.14 16.38 12.13
C GLN A 15 6.79 16.36 11.39
N PHE A 16 6.41 15.21 10.82
CA PHE A 16 5.22 15.05 9.98
C PHE A 16 4.18 14.07 10.54
N TYR A 17 4.59 13.24 11.52
CA TYR A 17 3.77 12.16 12.07
C TYR A 17 3.87 12.14 13.59
N ASN A 18 2.77 11.81 14.24
CA ASN A 18 2.79 11.52 15.67
C ASN A 18 3.46 10.17 15.91
N CYS A 19 4.60 10.17 16.58
CA CYS A 19 5.34 8.97 16.93
C CYS A 19 5.23 8.71 18.43
N ILE A 20 4.91 7.48 18.79
CA ILE A 20 4.87 7.01 20.17
C ILE A 20 5.92 5.93 20.30
N ARG A 21 6.87 6.08 21.22
CA ARG A 21 7.84 5.04 21.57
C ARG A 21 7.23 4.15 22.64
N ILE A 22 7.37 2.85 22.42
CA ILE A 22 6.98 1.82 23.36
C ILE A 22 8.22 0.98 23.63
N GLU A 23 8.73 1.02 24.85
CA GLU A 23 9.98 0.36 25.24
C GLU A 23 9.76 -0.88 26.10
N THR A 24 8.59 -1.01 26.71
CA THR A 24 8.24 -2.12 27.59
C THR A 24 6.96 -2.82 27.13
N GLU A 25 6.82 -4.09 27.50
CA GLU A 25 5.60 -4.86 27.25
C GLU A 25 4.38 -4.22 27.93
N GLN A 26 4.56 -3.69 29.12
CA GLN A 26 3.46 -3.05 29.86
C GLN A 26 2.99 -1.76 29.16
N GLU A 27 3.90 -0.97 28.62
CA GLU A 27 3.53 0.21 27.80
C GLU A 27 2.77 -0.19 26.55
N PHE A 28 3.19 -1.28 25.91
CA PHE A 28 2.50 -1.84 24.75
C PHE A 28 1.07 -2.26 25.11
N ASP A 29 0.89 -3.03 26.19
CA ASP A 29 -0.41 -3.49 26.65
C ASP A 29 -1.33 -2.31 27.01
N ASN A 30 -0.81 -1.31 27.70
CA ASN A 30 -1.56 -0.12 28.06
C ASN A 30 -2.02 0.66 26.82
N TYR A 31 -1.12 0.87 25.87
CA TYR A 31 -1.43 1.57 24.63
C TYR A 31 -2.42 0.79 23.77
N PHE A 32 -2.22 -0.51 23.65
CA PHE A 32 -3.10 -1.39 22.87
C PHE A 32 -4.51 -1.45 23.47
N ASN A 33 -4.62 -1.52 24.79
CA ASN A 33 -5.92 -1.47 25.49
C ASN A 33 -6.64 -0.13 25.28
N GLN A 34 -5.92 0.99 25.26
CA GLN A 34 -6.50 2.30 24.94
C GLN A 34 -7.05 2.33 23.51
N ILE A 35 -6.32 1.79 22.55
CA ILE A 35 -6.77 1.69 21.16
C ILE A 35 -8.01 0.81 21.05
N GLN A 36 -8.03 -0.35 21.70
CA GLN A 36 -9.19 -1.25 21.68
C GLN A 36 -10.44 -0.62 22.30
N THR A 37 -10.28 0.14 23.39
CA THR A 37 -11.40 0.80 24.07
C THR A 37 -11.99 1.95 23.26
N ASN A 38 -11.16 2.61 22.43
CA ASN A 38 -11.55 3.71 21.56
C ASN A 38 -11.69 3.27 20.09
N SER A 39 -11.97 2.03 19.83
CA SER A 39 -11.73 1.29 18.61
C SER A 39 -12.51 1.70 17.36
N ASN A 40 -13.19 2.81 17.34
CA ASN A 40 -13.90 3.25 16.15
C ASN A 40 -12.94 3.91 15.14
N GLY A 41 -12.38 3.08 14.24
CA GLY A 41 -11.72 3.57 13.06
C GLY A 41 -10.20 3.47 13.01
N TYR A 42 -9.56 2.63 13.82
CA TYR A 42 -8.13 2.35 13.67
C TYR A 42 -7.88 1.20 12.69
N ALA A 43 -6.94 1.41 11.78
CA ALA A 43 -6.38 0.38 10.92
C ALA A 43 -4.87 0.33 11.15
N PHE A 44 -4.29 -0.85 11.11
CA PHE A 44 -2.89 -1.09 11.47
C PHE A 44 -2.09 -1.56 10.28
N ARG A 45 -0.83 -1.11 10.21
CA ARG A 45 0.14 -1.62 9.27
C ARG A 45 1.52 -1.65 9.91
N SER A 46 2.20 -2.78 9.76
CA SER A 46 3.60 -2.92 10.16
C SER A 46 4.54 -2.48 9.04
N ILE A 47 5.68 -1.92 9.43
CA ILE A 47 6.81 -1.59 8.55
C ILE A 47 8.10 -2.04 9.22
N ASN A 48 9.13 -2.36 8.43
CA ASN A 48 10.38 -2.91 8.94
C ASN A 48 11.17 -1.95 9.85
N GLU A 49 11.14 -0.67 9.52
CA GLU A 49 11.77 0.37 10.34
C GLU A 49 10.82 1.56 10.48
N ALA A 50 10.73 2.09 11.70
CA ALA A 50 9.81 3.18 12.03
C ALA A 50 10.02 4.44 11.16
N LYS A 51 11.26 4.70 10.73
CA LYS A 51 11.60 5.85 9.86
C LYS A 51 11.10 5.70 8.42
N PHE A 52 10.75 4.50 7.95
CA PHE A 52 10.35 4.30 6.57
C PHE A 52 9.02 4.95 6.23
N LYS A 53 8.91 5.41 4.99
CA LYS A 53 7.65 5.87 4.41
C LYS A 53 6.76 4.70 4.02
N LEU A 54 5.48 4.96 3.99
CA LEU A 54 4.48 3.98 3.59
C LEU A 54 4.26 4.04 2.08
N TYR A 55 5.08 3.33 1.33
CA TYR A 55 4.92 3.20 -0.12
C TYR A 55 4.05 2.00 -0.49
N SER A 56 3.14 2.19 -1.44
CA SER A 56 2.46 1.06 -2.10
C SER A 56 3.45 0.27 -2.98
N SER A 57 3.07 -0.95 -3.37
CA SER A 57 3.91 -1.76 -4.26
C SER A 57 4.09 -1.11 -5.64
N ALA A 58 3.06 -0.44 -6.16
CA ALA A 58 3.15 0.30 -7.41
C ALA A 58 4.09 1.51 -7.31
N GLN A 59 4.08 2.24 -6.19
CA GLN A 59 5.01 3.35 -5.98
C GLN A 59 6.46 2.86 -5.91
N ARG A 60 6.72 1.75 -5.23
CA ARG A 60 8.06 1.14 -5.20
C ARG A 60 8.53 0.76 -6.61
N GLN A 61 7.69 0.09 -7.39
CA GLN A 61 8.02 -0.29 -8.77
C GLN A 61 8.26 0.92 -9.67
N TRP A 62 7.43 1.96 -9.52
CA TRP A 62 7.60 3.22 -10.23
C TRP A 62 8.98 3.83 -10.02
N ILE A 63 9.42 3.89 -8.75
CA ILE A 63 10.70 4.49 -8.38
C ILE A 63 11.87 3.59 -8.78
N TRP A 64 11.81 2.30 -8.41
CA TRP A 64 12.93 1.38 -8.64
C TRP A 64 13.25 1.15 -10.11
N ASN A 65 12.25 1.16 -10.97
CA ASN A 65 12.42 0.90 -12.39
C ASN A 65 12.43 2.18 -13.26
N ASP A 66 12.50 3.36 -12.65
CA ASP A 66 12.49 4.66 -13.35
C ASP A 66 11.36 4.75 -14.40
N LEU A 67 10.17 4.29 -14.04
CA LEU A 67 9.03 4.17 -14.96
C LEU A 67 8.50 5.52 -15.47
N SER A 68 8.95 6.63 -14.88
CA SER A 68 8.70 7.98 -15.41
C SER A 68 9.25 8.20 -16.83
N ASN A 69 10.20 7.37 -17.26
CA ASN A 69 10.70 7.37 -18.62
C ASN A 69 9.77 6.66 -19.62
N ALA A 70 8.95 5.75 -19.15
CA ALA A 70 8.02 4.95 -19.97
C ALA A 70 6.57 5.45 -19.91
N HIS A 71 6.20 6.17 -18.88
CA HIS A 71 4.85 6.70 -18.64
C HIS A 71 4.91 8.19 -18.32
N THR A 72 3.93 8.93 -18.82
CA THR A 72 3.86 10.40 -18.62
C THR A 72 3.55 10.78 -17.17
N SER A 73 2.93 9.89 -16.39
CA SER A 73 2.61 10.09 -14.98
C SER A 73 2.41 8.77 -14.26
N PHE A 74 2.50 8.81 -12.93
CA PHE A 74 2.17 7.66 -12.09
C PHE A 74 0.72 7.18 -12.31
N ASN A 75 -0.23 8.11 -12.47
CA ASN A 75 -1.61 7.75 -12.77
C ASN A 75 -1.74 6.98 -14.09
N ASN A 76 -1.05 7.40 -15.14
CA ASN A 76 -1.04 6.68 -16.41
C ASN A 76 -0.42 5.29 -16.28
N TYR A 77 0.60 5.13 -15.45
CA TYR A 77 1.13 3.81 -15.13
C TYR A 77 0.06 2.91 -14.47
N ILE A 78 -0.67 3.40 -13.48
CA ILE A 78 -1.76 2.65 -12.84
C ILE A 78 -2.86 2.28 -13.86
N LEU A 79 -3.26 3.24 -14.70
CA LEU A 79 -4.25 2.97 -15.76
C LEU A 79 -3.77 1.90 -16.75
N SER A 80 -2.47 1.84 -17.04
CA SER A 80 -1.91 0.79 -17.88
C SER A 80 -2.00 -0.60 -17.25
N LEU A 81 -1.80 -0.71 -15.93
CA LEU A 81 -1.98 -1.96 -15.20
C LEU A 81 -3.43 -2.44 -15.25
N ILE A 82 -4.37 -1.54 -15.03
CA ILE A 82 -5.81 -1.84 -15.13
C ILE A 82 -6.16 -2.31 -16.55
N SER A 83 -5.69 -1.61 -17.56
CA SER A 83 -5.93 -1.94 -18.97
C SER A 83 -5.39 -3.33 -19.34
N GLN A 84 -4.21 -3.70 -18.87
CA GLN A 84 -3.64 -5.03 -19.10
C GLN A 84 -4.54 -6.14 -18.54
N ILE A 85 -5.10 -5.95 -17.35
CA ILE A 85 -6.04 -6.91 -16.75
C ILE A 85 -7.35 -6.97 -17.55
N GLN A 86 -7.90 -5.82 -17.95
CA GLN A 86 -9.14 -5.76 -18.73
C GLN A 86 -9.01 -6.42 -20.10
N GLN A 87 -7.81 -6.41 -20.69
CA GLN A 87 -7.52 -7.05 -21.97
C GLN A 87 -7.22 -8.56 -21.86
N ASN A 88 -7.02 -9.07 -20.66
CA ASN A 88 -6.76 -10.48 -20.43
C ASN A 88 -8.07 -11.27 -20.46
N SER A 89 -8.29 -12.05 -21.52
CA SER A 89 -9.53 -12.81 -21.73
C SER A 89 -9.79 -13.86 -20.65
N ASN A 90 -8.75 -14.48 -20.10
CA ASN A 90 -8.90 -15.48 -19.04
C ASN A 90 -9.42 -14.84 -17.75
N ILE A 91 -8.90 -13.67 -17.40
CA ILE A 91 -9.31 -12.93 -16.19
C ILE A 91 -10.73 -12.39 -16.36
N THR A 92 -11.06 -11.80 -17.50
CA THR A 92 -12.41 -11.28 -17.78
C THR A 92 -13.45 -12.37 -17.82
N THR A 93 -13.11 -13.53 -18.37
CA THR A 93 -13.98 -14.73 -18.35
C THR A 93 -14.20 -15.23 -16.93
N PHE A 94 -13.15 -15.28 -16.11
CA PHE A 94 -13.25 -15.66 -14.70
C PHE A 94 -14.20 -14.72 -13.93
N PHE A 95 -14.07 -13.42 -14.10
CA PHE A 95 -14.95 -12.45 -13.48
C PHE A 95 -16.41 -12.62 -13.91
N SER A 96 -16.66 -12.76 -15.22
CA SER A 96 -18.00 -12.98 -15.76
C SER A 96 -18.63 -14.27 -15.22
N SER A 97 -17.86 -15.36 -15.22
CA SER A 97 -18.35 -16.67 -14.77
C SER A 97 -18.70 -16.69 -13.28
N ASN A 98 -18.01 -15.90 -12.48
CA ASN A 98 -18.23 -15.80 -11.03
C ASN A 98 -19.12 -14.59 -10.64
N LYS A 99 -19.67 -13.88 -11.60
CA LYS A 99 -20.50 -12.68 -11.38
C LYS A 99 -19.78 -11.61 -10.54
N ILE A 100 -18.47 -11.46 -10.71
CA ILE A 100 -17.68 -10.45 -10.03
C ILE A 100 -17.68 -9.18 -10.89
N PRO A 101 -18.05 -8.01 -10.34
CA PRO A 101 -18.00 -6.76 -11.10
C PRO A 101 -16.57 -6.39 -11.47
N THR A 102 -16.32 -6.06 -12.73
CA THR A 102 -15.02 -5.63 -13.25
C THR A 102 -14.90 -4.11 -13.19
N ASN A 103 -14.75 -3.56 -12.02
CA ASN A 103 -14.41 -2.14 -11.86
C ASN A 103 -12.93 -1.99 -11.48
N ASP A 104 -12.42 -0.77 -11.58
CA ASP A 104 -11.01 -0.47 -11.31
C ASP A 104 -10.57 -0.88 -9.92
N PHE A 105 -11.41 -0.66 -8.91
CA PHE A 105 -11.08 -1.04 -7.53
C PHE A 105 -10.91 -2.55 -7.37
N VAL A 106 -11.79 -3.35 -7.95
CA VAL A 106 -11.70 -4.82 -7.91
C VAL A 106 -10.44 -5.30 -8.62
N ILE A 107 -10.09 -4.68 -9.75
CA ILE A 107 -8.86 -5.00 -10.50
C ILE A 107 -7.62 -4.67 -9.65
N LEU A 108 -7.58 -3.49 -9.02
CA LEU A 108 -6.47 -3.10 -8.15
C LEU A 108 -6.35 -4.01 -6.91
N ALA A 109 -7.46 -4.43 -6.34
CA ALA A 109 -7.49 -5.38 -5.23
C ALA A 109 -6.99 -6.77 -5.67
N LEU A 110 -7.34 -7.21 -6.88
CA LEU A 110 -6.83 -8.44 -7.46
C LEU A 110 -5.31 -8.39 -7.64
N LEU A 111 -4.79 -7.32 -8.21
CA LEU A 111 -3.34 -7.10 -8.36
C LEU A 111 -2.64 -7.19 -7.00
N GLN A 112 -3.18 -6.55 -5.98
CA GLN A 112 -2.67 -6.61 -4.62
C GLN A 112 -2.65 -8.03 -4.05
N HIS A 113 -3.75 -8.76 -4.20
CA HIS A 113 -3.89 -10.13 -3.70
C HIS A 113 -2.84 -11.08 -4.29
N TYR A 114 -2.50 -10.91 -5.56
CA TYR A 114 -1.49 -11.71 -6.26
C TYR A 114 -0.08 -11.08 -6.23
N SER A 115 0.18 -10.18 -5.30
CA SER A 115 1.49 -9.52 -5.12
C SER A 115 2.00 -8.77 -6.37
N GLN A 116 1.09 -8.36 -7.23
CA GLN A 116 1.40 -7.52 -8.38
C GLN A 116 1.42 -6.03 -7.97
N PRO A 117 2.06 -5.15 -8.74
CA PRO A 117 2.06 -3.73 -8.43
C PRO A 117 0.64 -3.17 -8.30
N SER A 118 0.35 -2.55 -7.16
CA SER A 118 -0.95 -1.93 -6.88
C SER A 118 -0.74 -0.64 -6.08
N PRO A 119 -1.54 0.40 -6.31
CA PRO A 119 -1.52 1.62 -5.50
C PRO A 119 -2.14 1.43 -4.13
N LEU A 120 -2.84 0.31 -3.90
CA LEU A 120 -3.48 0.02 -2.62
C LEU A 120 -2.45 -0.35 -1.55
N ILE A 121 -2.77 -0.02 -0.32
CA ILE A 121 -1.99 -0.38 0.86
C ILE A 121 -2.89 -1.17 1.80
N ASP A 122 -2.43 -2.36 2.21
CA ASP A 122 -3.17 -3.19 3.13
C ASP A 122 -3.04 -2.67 4.56
N PHE A 123 -4.18 -2.58 5.21
CA PHE A 123 -4.29 -2.34 6.64
C PHE A 123 -5.09 -3.46 7.28
N THR A 124 -4.77 -3.80 8.53
CA THR A 124 -5.54 -4.73 9.37
C THR A 124 -6.33 -3.96 10.43
N TYR A 125 -7.45 -4.54 10.82
CA TYR A 125 -8.31 -4.00 11.89
C TYR A 125 -8.12 -4.78 13.20
#